data_3bd71997b5056a45c1118d440991d857
#
_entry.id   3bd71997b5056a45c1118d440991d857
#
_cell.length_a   1.000
_cell.length_b   1.000
_cell.length_c   1.000
_cell.angle_alpha   90.00
_cell.angle_beta   90.00
_cell.angle_gamma   90.00
#
_symmetry.space_group_name_H-M   'P 1'
#
loop_
_entity.id
_entity.type
_entity.pdbx_description
1 polymer ?
#
loop_
_entity_poly.entity_id
_entity_poly.type
_entity_poly.pdbx_seq_one_letter_code
_entity_poly.pdbx_strand_id
1 'polypeptide(L)'
;IAPSDMTFYNGNLFPDWFGSIFISALSPGDVRRIVLKDNVFVSEEILFDEIQSRIRSIKVAPDGSLIMLTDDAKDKNKSGKMIKVIPR
;
A
#
# COMPACT_ATOMS: atom_id res chain seq x y z
N ILE A 1 14.60 -2.66 -1.70
CA ILE A 1 13.35 -2.19 -1.10
C ILE A 1 13.54 -1.91 0.38
N ALA A 2 12.97 -0.82 0.86
CA ALA A 2 12.97 -0.44 2.26
C ALA A 2 11.52 -0.49 2.77
N PRO A 3 11.04 -1.65 3.24
CA PRO A 3 9.66 -1.78 3.69
C PRO A 3 9.40 -0.93 4.93
N SER A 4 8.23 -0.32 4.98
CA SER A 4 7.83 0.54 6.09
C SER A 4 6.65 -0.01 6.87
N ASP A 5 5.72 -0.69 6.20
CA ASP A 5 4.50 -1.18 6.82
C ASP A 5 3.95 -2.35 6.00
N MET A 6 3.08 -3.12 6.63
CA MET A 6 2.45 -4.27 6.00
C MET A 6 1.02 -4.39 6.51
N THR A 7 0.09 -4.72 5.63
CA THR A 7 -1.29 -4.98 6.03
C THR A 7 -1.87 -6.11 5.19
N PHE A 8 -2.78 -6.86 5.80
CA PHE A 8 -3.51 -7.92 5.13
C PHE A 8 -4.85 -7.37 4.67
N TYR A 9 -5.20 -7.60 3.40
CA TYR A 9 -6.45 -7.08 2.87
C TYR A 9 -7.61 -8.05 3.12
N ASN A 10 -8.57 -7.61 3.91
CA ASN A 10 -9.78 -8.37 4.20
C ASN A 10 -11.05 -7.54 3.94
N GLY A 11 -10.90 -6.46 3.16
CA GLY A 11 -12.04 -5.60 2.82
C GLY A 11 -12.86 -6.13 1.66
N ASN A 12 -13.92 -5.41 1.32
CA ASN A 12 -14.88 -5.81 0.29
C ASN A 12 -14.88 -4.91 -0.93
N LEU A 13 -14.23 -3.74 -0.88
CA LEU A 13 -14.26 -2.81 -2.02
C LEU A 13 -13.43 -3.31 -3.20
N PHE A 14 -12.38 -4.08 -2.93
CA PHE A 14 -11.52 -4.65 -3.97
C PHE A 14 -11.52 -6.17 -3.84
N PRO A 15 -12.54 -6.85 -4.40
CA PRO A 15 -12.67 -8.30 -4.22
C PRO A 15 -11.46 -9.09 -4.72
N ASP A 16 -10.81 -8.62 -5.80
CA ASP A 16 -9.64 -9.29 -6.35
C ASP A 16 -8.42 -9.19 -5.45
N TRP A 17 -8.44 -8.31 -4.46
CA TRP A 17 -7.34 -8.12 -3.53
C TRP A 17 -7.55 -8.87 -2.21
N PHE A 18 -8.71 -9.48 -2.02
CA PHE A 18 -9.00 -10.21 -0.79
C PHE A 18 -7.95 -11.29 -0.56
N GLY A 19 -7.39 -11.31 0.65
CA GLY A 19 -6.37 -12.28 1.00
C GLY A 19 -4.96 -11.90 0.60
N SER A 20 -4.77 -10.77 -0.08
CA SER A 20 -3.43 -10.27 -0.42
C SER A 20 -2.78 -9.58 0.76
N ILE A 21 -1.45 -9.54 0.75
CA ILE A 21 -0.66 -8.75 1.69
C ILE A 21 -0.14 -7.53 0.95
N PHE A 22 -0.31 -6.35 1.53
CA PHE A 22 0.24 -5.12 1.00
C PHE A 22 1.44 -4.70 1.83
N ILE A 23 2.55 -4.42 1.17
CA ILE A 23 3.78 -3.96 1.80
C ILE A 23 4.10 -2.59 1.22
N SER A 24 4.11 -1.56 2.05
CA SER A 24 4.52 -0.24 1.62
C SER A 24 6.03 -0.09 1.74
N ALA A 25 6.61 0.77 0.90
CA ALA A 25 8.05 0.96 0.87
C ALA A 25 8.40 2.44 0.86
N LEU A 26 9.42 2.80 1.64
CA LEU A 26 9.99 4.13 1.64
C LEU A 26 10.90 4.33 0.43
N SER A 27 11.56 3.28 0.00
CA SER A 27 12.42 3.27 -1.16
C SER A 27 12.16 2.00 -1.96
N PRO A 28 11.75 2.10 -3.21
CA PRO A 28 11.65 3.29 -4.06
C PRO A 28 10.38 4.14 -3.89
N GLY A 29 9.48 3.83 -2.94
CA GLY A 29 8.27 4.60 -2.75
C GLY A 29 7.10 4.01 -3.53
N ASP A 30 6.84 2.73 -3.32
CA ASP A 30 5.72 2.03 -3.94
C ASP A 30 5.04 1.12 -2.92
N VAL A 31 4.04 0.38 -3.39
CA VAL A 31 3.37 -0.65 -2.62
C VAL A 31 3.48 -1.96 -3.39
N ARG A 32 3.82 -3.03 -2.69
CA ARG A 32 3.87 -4.37 -3.25
C ARG A 32 2.66 -5.15 -2.79
N ARG A 33 1.91 -5.70 -3.73
CA ARG A 33 0.82 -6.61 -3.42
C ARG A 33 1.30 -8.04 -3.59
N ILE A 34 1.32 -8.77 -2.49
CA ILE A 34 1.75 -10.17 -2.47
C ILE A 34 0.50 -11.03 -2.54
N VAL A 35 0.42 -11.84 -3.57
CA VAL A 35 -0.71 -12.75 -3.78
C VAL A 35 -0.36 -14.10 -3.17
N LEU A 36 -1.23 -14.56 -2.27
CA LEU A 36 -1.09 -15.86 -1.64
C LEU A 36 -2.24 -16.76 -2.08
N LYS A 37 -1.94 -18.05 -2.22
CA LYS A 37 -2.95 -19.09 -2.43
C LYS A 37 -2.63 -20.24 -1.48
N ASP A 38 -3.57 -20.57 -0.62
CA ASP A 38 -3.38 -21.59 0.42
C ASP A 38 -2.12 -21.33 1.26
N ASN A 39 -1.90 -20.04 1.59
CA ASN A 39 -0.76 -19.54 2.36
C ASN A 39 0.59 -19.73 1.65
N VAL A 40 0.57 -19.94 0.34
CA VAL A 40 1.79 -20.05 -0.47
C VAL A 40 1.90 -18.85 -1.41
N PHE A 41 3.10 -18.28 -1.51
CA PHE A 41 3.38 -17.18 -2.41
C PHE A 41 3.09 -17.58 -3.85
N VAL A 42 2.33 -16.76 -4.57
CA VAL A 42 2.00 -16.97 -5.98
C VAL A 42 2.65 -15.90 -6.85
N SER A 43 2.44 -14.62 -6.52
CA SER A 43 2.95 -13.54 -7.35
C SER A 43 3.07 -12.25 -6.54
N GLU A 44 3.79 -11.31 -7.13
CA GLU A 44 3.99 -9.97 -6.57
C GLU A 44 3.64 -8.95 -7.64
N GLU A 45 2.95 -7.89 -7.24
CA GLU A 45 2.56 -6.79 -8.12
C GLU A 45 2.98 -5.47 -7.51
N ILE A 46 3.60 -4.60 -8.32
CA ILE A 46 3.99 -3.26 -7.88
C ILE A 46 2.85 -2.30 -8.17
N LEU A 47 2.41 -1.57 -7.14
CA LEU A 47 1.31 -0.62 -7.23
C LEU A 47 1.78 0.76 -6.79
N PHE A 48 1.13 1.79 -7.32
CA PHE A 48 1.26 3.17 -6.86
C PHE A 48 2.67 3.75 -7.00
N ASP A 49 3.49 3.19 -7.91
CA ASP A 49 4.82 3.73 -8.18
C ASP A 49 4.74 5.12 -8.86
N GLU A 50 3.62 5.43 -9.51
CA GLU A 50 3.39 6.74 -10.13
C GLU A 50 3.25 7.88 -9.12
N ILE A 51 2.98 7.58 -7.86
CA ILE A 51 2.87 8.60 -6.81
C ILE A 51 4.23 9.26 -6.55
N GLN A 52 5.31 8.50 -6.71
CA GLN A 52 6.69 8.98 -6.56
C GLN A 52 6.96 9.64 -5.21
N SER A 53 6.33 9.11 -4.17
CA SER A 53 6.55 9.53 -2.79
C SER A 53 6.86 8.31 -1.94
N ARG A 54 7.63 8.52 -0.90
CA ARG A 54 7.89 7.45 0.07
C ARG A 54 6.59 7.11 0.77
N ILE A 55 6.24 5.82 0.76
CA ILE A 55 5.02 5.36 1.42
C ILE A 55 5.39 4.88 2.82
N ARG A 56 4.92 5.60 3.82
CA ARG A 56 5.27 5.32 5.21
C ARG A 56 4.38 4.28 5.85
N SER A 57 3.11 4.27 5.47
CA SER A 57 2.12 3.44 6.13
C SER A 57 1.03 3.05 5.15
N ILE A 58 0.47 1.86 5.32
CA ILE A 58 -0.67 1.39 4.56
C ILE A 58 -1.62 0.65 5.49
N LYS A 59 -2.90 1.01 5.45
CA LYS A 59 -3.93 0.42 6.30
C LYS A 59 -5.20 0.18 5.50
N VAL A 60 -6.03 -0.72 5.97
CA VAL A 60 -7.36 -0.97 5.42
C VAL A 60 -8.38 -0.26 6.29
N ALA A 61 -9.18 0.61 5.68
CA ALA A 61 -10.24 1.31 6.40
C ALA A 61 -11.45 0.40 6.59
N PRO A 62 -12.35 0.72 7.54
CA PRO A 62 -13.52 -0.11 7.78
C PRO A 62 -14.42 -0.33 6.56
N ASP A 63 -14.43 0.61 5.61
CA ASP A 63 -15.22 0.49 4.38
C ASP A 63 -14.53 -0.36 3.30
N GLY A 64 -13.31 -0.85 3.57
CA GLY A 64 -12.54 -1.66 2.63
C GLY A 64 -11.63 -0.86 1.72
N SER A 65 -11.56 0.45 1.85
CA SER A 65 -10.60 1.26 1.10
C SER A 65 -9.20 1.11 1.69
N LEU A 66 -8.18 1.44 0.89
CA LEU A 66 -6.81 1.51 1.37
C LEU A 66 -6.48 2.94 1.76
N ILE A 67 -5.83 3.11 2.89
CA ILE A 67 -5.34 4.40 3.35
C ILE A 67 -3.82 4.35 3.37
N MET A 68 -3.18 5.24 2.62
CA MET A 68 -1.73 5.35 2.58
C MET A 68 -1.30 6.69 3.14
N LEU A 69 -0.20 6.69 3.88
CA LEU A 69 0.46 7.91 4.34
C LEU A 69 1.80 8.02 3.63
N THR A 70 2.05 9.18 3.03
CA THR A 70 3.32 9.44 2.37
C THR A 70 4.25 10.20 3.31
N ASP A 71 5.54 10.10 3.04
CA ASP A 71 6.57 10.79 3.80
C ASP A 71 7.46 11.54 2.82
N ASP A 72 7.27 12.85 2.75
CA ASP A 72 8.04 13.73 1.86
C ASP A 72 9.20 14.39 2.60
N ALA A 73 9.91 13.60 3.40
CA ALA A 73 10.94 14.10 4.32
C ALA A 73 12.10 14.84 3.66
N LYS A 74 12.25 14.74 2.34
CA LYS A 74 13.29 15.48 1.62
C LYS A 74 13.01 16.98 1.51
N ASP A 75 11.77 17.37 1.72
CA ASP A 75 11.36 18.77 1.69
C ASP A 75 10.77 19.14 3.03
N LYS A 76 11.52 19.91 3.81
CA LYS A 76 11.12 20.32 5.16
C LYS A 76 9.85 21.16 5.18
N ASN A 77 9.47 21.72 4.02
CA ASN A 77 8.29 22.58 3.90
C ASN A 77 7.05 21.80 3.46
N LYS A 78 7.19 20.49 3.18
CA LYS A 78 6.07 19.65 2.78
C LYS A 78 5.75 18.66 3.89
N SER A 79 4.49 18.65 4.30
CA SER A 79 3.97 17.57 5.12
C SER A 79 3.62 16.38 4.25
N GLY A 80 3.62 15.20 4.84
CA GLY A 80 3.13 14.02 4.16
C GLY A 80 1.65 14.14 3.81
N LYS A 81 1.20 13.28 2.91
CA LYS A 81 -0.20 13.25 2.44
C LYS A 81 -0.86 11.96 2.89
N MET A 82 -2.17 12.05 3.12
CA MET A 82 -3.02 10.88 3.28
C MET A 82 -3.74 10.64 1.96
N ILE A 83 -3.62 9.43 1.44
CA ILE A 83 -4.23 9.04 0.18
C ILE A 83 -5.21 7.90 0.44
N LYS A 84 -6.46 8.09 0.04
CA LYS A 84 -7.47 7.05 0.14
C LYS A 84 -7.69 6.45 -1.24
N VAL A 85 -7.55 5.14 -1.36
CA VAL A 85 -7.73 4.42 -2.61
C VAL A 85 -9.11 3.79 -2.62
N ILE A 86 -9.91 4.16 -3.59
CA ILE A 86 -11.26 3.63 -3.78
C ILE A 86 -11.39 3.10 -5.20
N PRO A 87 -12.34 2.19 -5.49
CA PRO A 87 -12.60 1.75 -6.86
C PRO A 87 -13.11 2.89 -7.72
N ARG A 88 -12.84 2.78 -8.99
CA ARG A 88 -13.40 3.71 -9.98
C ARG A 88 -14.89 3.46 -10.20
#